data_1d1e8a0b70b4dda8c5ed4d585babbd5f
#
_entry.id   1d1e8a0b70b4dda8c5ed4d585babbd5f
#
_cell.length_a   1.000
_cell.length_b   1.000
_cell.length_c   1.000
_cell.angle_alpha   90.00
_cell.angle_beta   90.00
_cell.angle_gamma   90.00
#
_symmetry.space_group_name_H-M   'P 1'
#
loop_
_entity.id
_entity.type
_entity.pdbx_description
1 polymer ?
#
loop_
_entity_poly.entity_id
_entity_poly.type
_entity_poly.pdbx_seq_one_letter_code
_entity_poly.pdbx_strand_id
1 'polypeptide(L)'
;MQKKTKKTPVKQKKKAQSPKKKNDQPFSLKRLIMGEEKPDLTELEAGSTTILDILSPTTIDTKSRDYIVVDGIFHAYLYVAGYGYSTTVGSCWLAPLVEAGEGVNLSFIFKRQPKEKILSKIAQTTMVNRSRMRDVGDTRQDFEELDSAISSGLYLKDAINRQGEDFYYMHTLIEVTAEDAETLEQRVTAVEKLCVSIDMIARRCDYKNEQAFLSMLPLLALDPDVERKSRRNALTSGVAAAFPFASYELSDRNG
;
A
#
# COMPACT_ATOMS: atom_id res chain seq x y z
N MET A 1 -3.66 77.58 -37.86
CA MET A 1 -2.92 77.12 -36.72
C MET A 1 -3.31 75.68 -36.48
N GLN A 2 -2.49 74.72 -36.92
CA GLN A 2 -2.73 73.29 -36.79
C GLN A 2 -1.88 72.74 -35.62
N LYS A 3 -2.52 72.19 -34.57
CA LYS A 3 -1.83 71.49 -33.45
C LYS A 3 -1.62 70.03 -33.83
N LYS A 4 -0.32 69.64 -33.98
CA LYS A 4 0.12 68.25 -34.14
C LYS A 4 0.02 67.54 -32.80
N THR A 5 -0.81 66.52 -32.69
CA THR A 5 -0.84 65.58 -31.57
C THR A 5 0.19 64.48 -31.78
N LYS A 6 1.16 64.41 -30.85
CA LYS A 6 2.15 63.31 -30.77
C LYS A 6 1.51 62.03 -30.26
N LYS A 7 1.58 60.96 -31.06
CA LYS A 7 1.23 59.58 -30.62
C LYS A 7 2.40 58.95 -29.85
N THR A 8 2.14 58.55 -28.61
CA THR A 8 3.05 57.79 -27.77
C THR A 8 2.96 56.29 -28.17
N PRO A 9 4.07 55.54 -28.24
CA PRO A 9 4.04 54.14 -28.59
C PRO A 9 3.56 53.26 -27.43
N VAL A 10 2.58 52.39 -27.71
CA VAL A 10 2.04 51.39 -26.79
C VAL A 10 3.08 50.28 -26.56
N LYS A 11 3.51 50.14 -25.34
CA LYS A 11 4.34 49.02 -24.91
C LYS A 11 3.53 47.72 -24.96
N GLN A 12 3.92 46.79 -25.85
CA GLN A 12 3.42 45.44 -25.86
C GLN A 12 3.84 44.71 -24.58
N LYS A 13 2.87 44.34 -23.74
CA LYS A 13 3.08 43.44 -22.60
C LYS A 13 3.37 42.03 -23.14
N LYS A 14 4.60 41.55 -22.91
CA LYS A 14 4.94 40.14 -23.06
C LYS A 14 4.03 39.31 -22.14
N LYS A 15 3.21 38.44 -22.74
CA LYS A 15 2.46 37.42 -22.02
C LYS A 15 3.48 36.48 -21.33
N ALA A 16 3.43 36.45 -19.98
CA ALA A 16 4.14 35.46 -19.21
C ALA A 16 3.58 34.07 -19.59
N GLN A 17 4.45 33.20 -20.07
CA GLN A 17 4.12 31.80 -20.29
C GLN A 17 3.86 31.16 -18.91
N SER A 18 2.69 30.60 -18.72
CA SER A 18 2.35 29.76 -17.58
C SER A 18 3.28 28.52 -17.54
N PRO A 19 3.72 28.08 -16.36
CA PRO A 19 4.53 26.88 -16.25
C PRO A 19 3.74 25.67 -16.77
N LYS A 20 4.33 24.93 -17.70
CA LYS A 20 3.78 23.67 -18.20
C LYS A 20 3.51 22.75 -17.01
N LYS A 21 2.25 22.34 -16.82
CA LYS A 21 1.87 21.27 -15.91
C LYS A 21 2.77 20.06 -16.20
N LYS A 22 3.52 19.61 -15.20
CA LYS A 22 4.15 18.30 -15.23
C LYS A 22 3.06 17.27 -15.47
N ASN A 23 3.22 16.48 -16.51
CA ASN A 23 2.36 15.36 -16.83
C ASN A 23 2.51 14.33 -15.69
N ASP A 24 1.54 14.29 -14.79
CA ASP A 24 1.33 13.19 -13.86
C ASP A 24 0.76 12.01 -14.67
N GLN A 25 1.62 11.34 -15.43
CA GLN A 25 1.25 10.06 -16.03
C GLN A 25 1.40 8.97 -14.96
N PRO A 26 0.42 8.06 -14.85
CA PRO A 26 0.51 6.97 -13.89
C PRO A 26 1.76 6.14 -14.19
N PHE A 27 2.45 5.76 -13.11
CA PHE A 27 3.61 4.89 -13.16
C PHE A 27 3.21 3.58 -13.83
N SER A 28 3.86 3.21 -14.92
CA SER A 28 3.59 2.00 -15.67
C SER A 28 4.87 1.17 -15.75
N LEU A 29 4.75 -0.13 -15.48
CA LEU A 29 5.83 -1.11 -15.60
C LEU A 29 6.42 -1.10 -17.02
N LYS A 30 5.58 -0.90 -18.05
CA LYS A 30 6.04 -0.77 -19.45
C LYS A 30 7.10 0.31 -19.63
N ARG A 31 7.05 1.38 -18.83
CA ARG A 31 8.04 2.47 -18.91
C ARG A 31 9.32 2.17 -18.16
N LEU A 32 9.26 1.25 -17.18
CA LEU A 32 10.43 0.79 -16.42
C LEU A 32 11.18 -0.32 -17.16
N ILE A 33 10.44 -1.21 -17.85
CA ILE A 33 10.97 -2.42 -18.50
C ILE A 33 11.20 -2.20 -19.99
N MET A 34 10.36 -1.40 -20.64
CA MET A 34 10.51 -1.01 -22.05
C MET A 34 10.91 0.47 -22.12
N GLY A 35 12.10 0.82 -21.65
CA GLY A 35 12.74 2.03 -22.10
C GLY A 35 12.65 2.05 -23.64
N GLU A 36 12.19 3.13 -24.24
CA GLU A 36 12.00 3.27 -25.71
C GLU A 36 13.30 3.12 -26.51
N GLU A 37 14.42 2.95 -25.84
CA GLU A 37 15.71 2.64 -26.46
C GLU A 37 15.93 1.13 -26.34
N LYS A 38 15.93 0.45 -27.49
CA LYS A 38 16.48 -0.90 -27.60
C LYS A 38 17.92 -0.83 -27.07
N PRO A 39 18.30 -1.72 -26.12
CA PRO A 39 19.68 -1.74 -25.64
C PRO A 39 20.59 -1.84 -26.86
N ASP A 40 21.55 -0.92 -26.95
CA ASP A 40 22.49 -0.92 -28.06
C ASP A 40 23.37 -2.15 -27.88
N LEU A 41 23.14 -3.19 -28.69
CA LEU A 41 23.88 -4.45 -28.62
C LEU A 41 25.40 -4.25 -28.71
N THR A 42 25.81 -3.13 -29.26
CA THR A 42 27.21 -2.74 -29.32
C THR A 42 27.82 -2.41 -27.96
N GLU A 43 27.04 -1.91 -26.99
CA GLU A 43 27.51 -1.68 -25.62
C GLU A 43 27.68 -2.99 -24.84
N LEU A 44 26.78 -3.95 -25.06
CA LEU A 44 26.89 -5.29 -24.48
C LEU A 44 28.13 -6.05 -25.06
N GLU A 45 28.39 -5.93 -26.37
CA GLU A 45 29.55 -6.50 -27.03
C GLU A 45 30.85 -5.81 -26.57
N ALA A 46 30.82 -4.54 -26.19
CA ALA A 46 31.94 -3.80 -25.64
C ALA A 46 32.27 -4.15 -24.17
N GLY A 47 31.46 -4.96 -23.52
CA GLY A 47 31.66 -5.40 -22.12
C GLY A 47 31.40 -4.30 -21.06
N SER A 48 30.73 -3.21 -21.44
CA SER A 48 30.31 -2.17 -20.51
C SER A 48 28.97 -2.54 -19.84
N THR A 49 29.01 -3.48 -18.92
CA THR A 49 27.84 -3.78 -18.07
C THR A 49 27.62 -2.63 -17.09
N THR A 50 26.44 -2.03 -17.11
CA THR A 50 26.02 -1.03 -16.13
C THR A 50 25.48 -1.74 -14.87
N ILE A 51 25.42 -1.01 -13.74
CA ILE A 51 24.77 -1.52 -12.52
C ILE A 51 23.32 -1.94 -12.81
N LEU A 52 22.65 -1.25 -13.73
CA LEU A 52 21.28 -1.58 -14.13
C LEU A 52 21.18 -2.94 -14.79
N ASP A 53 22.14 -3.33 -15.62
CA ASP A 53 22.16 -4.64 -16.28
C ASP A 53 22.34 -5.79 -15.29
N ILE A 54 22.97 -5.51 -14.14
CA ILE A 54 23.17 -6.49 -13.06
C ILE A 54 21.94 -6.57 -12.15
N LEU A 55 21.27 -5.44 -11.90
CA LEU A 55 20.14 -5.35 -10.96
C LEU A 55 18.78 -5.58 -11.62
N SER A 56 18.67 -5.37 -12.94
CA SER A 56 17.41 -5.56 -13.65
C SER A 56 17.15 -7.03 -13.89
N PRO A 57 15.91 -7.50 -13.68
CA PRO A 57 15.54 -8.85 -14.08
C PRO A 57 15.62 -9.00 -15.61
N THR A 58 16.12 -10.15 -16.08
CA THR A 58 16.27 -10.46 -17.50
C THR A 58 14.91 -10.69 -18.16
N THR A 59 13.98 -11.33 -17.45
CA THR A 59 12.65 -11.66 -17.96
C THR A 59 11.60 -11.44 -16.91
N ILE A 60 10.45 -10.86 -17.33
CA ILE A 60 9.25 -10.77 -16.50
C ILE A 60 8.06 -11.20 -17.34
N ASP A 61 7.41 -12.31 -16.98
CA ASP A 61 6.16 -12.78 -17.58
C ASP A 61 4.97 -12.48 -16.66
N THR A 62 4.03 -11.65 -17.15
CA THR A 62 2.85 -11.20 -16.39
C THR A 62 1.54 -11.75 -16.97
N LYS A 63 1.60 -12.80 -17.79
CA LYS A 63 0.43 -13.33 -18.50
C LYS A 63 -0.52 -14.12 -17.60
N SER A 64 0.00 -14.72 -16.52
CA SER A 64 -0.83 -15.48 -15.61
C SER A 64 -1.74 -14.58 -14.79
N ARG A 65 -2.93 -15.10 -14.46
CA ARG A 65 -3.88 -14.45 -13.56
C ARG A 65 -3.36 -14.38 -12.13
N ASP A 66 -2.73 -15.46 -11.68
CA ASP A 66 -2.51 -15.75 -10.27
C ASP A 66 -1.10 -15.46 -9.80
N TYR A 67 -0.14 -15.31 -10.73
CA TYR A 67 1.27 -15.06 -10.42
C TYR A 67 1.98 -14.32 -11.56
N ILE A 68 3.17 -13.84 -11.30
CA ILE A 68 4.14 -13.41 -12.31
C ILE A 68 5.37 -14.30 -12.22
N VAL A 69 6.12 -14.39 -13.31
CA VAL A 69 7.41 -15.09 -13.32
C VAL A 69 8.52 -14.09 -13.60
N VAL A 70 9.47 -14.00 -12.68
CA VAL A 70 10.63 -13.12 -12.77
C VAL A 70 11.87 -13.99 -12.78
N ASP A 71 12.62 -13.98 -13.88
CA ASP A 71 13.84 -14.79 -14.07
C ASP A 71 13.65 -16.29 -13.74
N GLY A 72 12.48 -16.84 -14.07
CA GLY A 72 12.14 -18.24 -13.82
C GLY A 72 11.56 -18.52 -12.42
N ILE A 73 11.56 -17.58 -11.51
CA ILE A 73 10.95 -17.71 -10.18
C ILE A 73 9.49 -17.24 -10.25
N PHE A 74 8.60 -18.01 -9.67
CA PHE A 74 7.17 -17.71 -9.57
C PHE A 74 6.87 -16.85 -8.36
N HIS A 75 6.13 -15.75 -8.55
CA HIS A 75 5.77 -14.78 -7.52
C HIS A 75 4.26 -14.60 -7.45
N ALA A 76 3.65 -14.88 -6.34
CA ALA A 76 2.25 -14.58 -6.05
C ALA A 76 2.16 -13.48 -4.99
N TYR A 77 1.17 -12.60 -5.14
CA TYR A 77 0.98 -11.46 -4.26
C TYR A 77 -0.35 -11.53 -3.54
N LEU A 78 -0.31 -11.26 -2.24
CA LEU A 78 -1.49 -11.14 -1.41
C LEU A 78 -1.47 -9.81 -0.67
N TYR A 79 -2.64 -9.34 -0.28
CA TYR A 79 -2.79 -8.23 0.66
C TYR A 79 -3.70 -8.66 1.81
N VAL A 80 -3.45 -8.15 3.01
CA VAL A 80 -4.41 -8.32 4.10
C VAL A 80 -5.53 -7.30 3.92
N ALA A 81 -6.78 -7.79 3.84
CA ALA A 81 -7.93 -6.93 3.63
C ALA A 81 -8.12 -5.95 4.81
N GLY A 82 -8.42 -4.68 4.52
CA GLY A 82 -8.53 -3.67 5.57
C GLY A 82 -9.56 -3.96 6.66
N TYR A 83 -10.59 -4.75 6.33
CA TYR A 83 -11.59 -5.25 7.28
C TYR A 83 -11.21 -6.59 7.94
N GLY A 84 -10.19 -7.26 7.42
CA GLY A 84 -9.76 -8.59 7.81
C GLY A 84 -8.63 -8.58 8.84
N TYR A 85 -8.74 -7.76 9.88
CA TYR A 85 -7.83 -7.76 11.01
C TYR A 85 -8.61 -7.94 12.30
N SER A 86 -8.02 -8.59 13.30
CA SER A 86 -8.60 -8.62 14.64
C SER A 86 -8.87 -7.20 15.18
N THR A 87 -9.88 -7.05 15.99
CA THR A 87 -10.22 -5.77 16.62
C THR A 87 -9.26 -5.42 17.75
N THR A 88 -8.68 -6.42 18.39
CA THR A 88 -7.71 -6.29 19.46
C THR A 88 -6.44 -7.04 19.08
N VAL A 89 -5.29 -6.38 19.20
CA VAL A 89 -3.99 -6.96 18.88
C VAL A 89 -3.07 -6.91 20.09
N GLY A 90 -2.32 -7.99 20.30
CA GLY A 90 -1.26 -8.06 21.30
C GLY A 90 0.06 -7.49 20.80
N SER A 91 1.07 -7.48 21.63
CA SER A 91 2.44 -7.15 21.21
C SER A 91 2.94 -8.18 20.19
N CYS A 92 3.70 -7.72 19.20
CA CYS A 92 4.32 -8.57 18.16
C CYS A 92 3.30 -9.42 17.36
N TRP A 93 2.07 -8.94 17.20
CA TRP A 93 0.99 -9.69 16.55
C TRP A 93 1.27 -10.05 15.08
N LEU A 94 2.22 -9.40 14.42
CA LEU A 94 2.68 -9.72 13.06
C LEU A 94 3.87 -10.70 13.03
N ALA A 95 4.45 -11.06 14.19
CA ALA A 95 5.59 -11.98 14.25
C ALA A 95 5.33 -13.32 13.53
N PRO A 96 4.16 -13.99 13.68
CA PRO A 96 3.91 -15.24 12.98
C PRO A 96 3.97 -15.12 11.45
N LEU A 97 3.64 -13.95 10.88
CA LEU A 97 3.78 -13.72 9.44
C LEU A 97 5.25 -13.58 9.03
N VAL A 98 6.07 -12.94 9.85
CA VAL A 98 7.51 -12.79 9.59
C VAL A 98 8.21 -14.16 9.68
N GLU A 99 7.71 -15.02 10.53
CA GLU A 99 8.19 -16.39 10.72
C GLU A 99 7.54 -17.41 9.77
N ALA A 100 6.78 -16.95 8.77
CA ALA A 100 6.02 -17.81 7.84
C ALA A 100 6.90 -18.77 7.01
N GLY A 101 8.21 -18.55 6.98
CA GLY A 101 9.17 -19.42 6.35
C GLY A 101 9.78 -18.89 5.07
N GLU A 102 10.53 -19.77 4.39
CA GLU A 102 11.26 -19.46 3.18
C GLU A 102 10.33 -19.11 2.02
N GLY A 103 10.71 -18.10 1.25
CA GLY A 103 9.95 -17.64 0.07
C GLY A 103 8.77 -16.75 0.43
N VAL A 104 8.62 -16.27 1.67
CA VAL A 104 7.60 -15.30 2.07
C VAL A 104 8.24 -13.98 2.41
N ASN A 105 7.92 -12.95 1.64
CA ASN A 105 8.37 -11.58 1.84
C ASN A 105 7.20 -10.71 2.28
N LEU A 106 7.45 -9.78 3.20
CA LEU A 106 6.44 -8.93 3.76
C LEU A 106 6.78 -7.45 3.56
N SER A 107 5.77 -6.67 3.19
CA SER A 107 5.87 -5.21 3.14
C SER A 107 4.81 -4.58 4.04
N PHE A 108 5.25 -3.88 5.08
CA PHE A 108 4.39 -3.10 5.96
C PHE A 108 4.53 -1.62 5.63
N ILE A 109 3.46 -1.01 5.17
CA ILE A 109 3.44 0.40 4.77
C ILE A 109 2.54 1.17 5.73
N PHE A 110 3.12 2.15 6.42
CA PHE A 110 2.42 3.02 7.37
C PHE A 110 2.37 4.45 6.82
N LYS A 111 1.16 4.95 6.57
CA LYS A 111 0.93 6.31 6.06
C LYS A 111 0.29 7.16 7.15
N ARG A 112 1.07 8.01 7.82
CA ARG A 112 0.53 8.95 8.82
C ARG A 112 -0.49 9.90 8.19
N GLN A 113 -1.59 10.13 8.88
CA GLN A 113 -2.66 11.00 8.44
C GLN A 113 -2.74 12.28 9.27
N PRO A 114 -3.09 13.44 8.66
CA PRO A 114 -3.30 14.67 9.40
C PRO A 114 -4.45 14.54 10.40
N LYS A 115 -4.18 14.83 11.69
CA LYS A 115 -5.15 14.66 12.79
C LYS A 115 -6.47 15.39 12.55
N GLU A 116 -6.41 16.65 12.12
CA GLU A 116 -7.60 17.48 11.88
C GLU A 116 -8.54 16.88 10.84
N LYS A 117 -7.97 16.39 9.72
CA LYS A 117 -8.72 15.75 8.63
C LYS A 117 -9.40 14.47 9.11
N ILE A 118 -8.70 13.66 9.91
CA ILE A 118 -9.22 12.40 10.45
C ILE A 118 -10.29 12.65 11.49
N LEU A 119 -10.08 13.58 12.42
CA LEU A 119 -11.06 13.93 13.43
C LEU A 119 -12.37 14.44 12.83
N SER A 120 -12.28 15.28 11.80
CA SER A 120 -13.46 15.75 11.05
C SER A 120 -14.19 14.59 10.39
N LYS A 121 -13.48 13.67 9.74
CA LYS A 121 -14.06 12.49 9.09
C LYS A 121 -14.73 11.54 10.11
N ILE A 122 -14.06 11.26 11.23
CA ILE A 122 -14.60 10.43 12.31
C ILE A 122 -15.90 11.06 12.87
N ALA A 123 -15.86 12.39 13.14
CA ALA A 123 -17.02 13.10 13.65
C ALA A 123 -18.20 13.03 12.68
N GLN A 124 -17.97 13.23 11.38
CA GLN A 124 -18.99 13.12 10.35
C GLN A 124 -19.57 11.71 10.27
N THR A 125 -18.72 10.68 10.21
CA THR A 125 -19.17 9.27 10.14
C THR A 125 -19.98 8.88 11.39
N THR A 126 -19.51 9.27 12.58
CA THR A 126 -20.21 9.01 13.85
C THR A 126 -21.57 9.70 13.88
N MET A 127 -21.67 10.93 13.37
CA MET A 127 -22.93 11.66 13.26
C MET A 127 -23.91 10.97 12.31
N VAL A 128 -23.44 10.54 11.13
CA VAL A 128 -24.26 9.80 10.16
C VAL A 128 -24.75 8.46 10.76
N ASN A 129 -23.88 7.72 11.44
CA ASN A 129 -24.29 6.45 12.07
C ASN A 129 -25.30 6.67 13.20
N ARG A 130 -25.17 7.73 13.99
CA ARG A 130 -26.17 8.10 14.99
C ARG A 130 -27.53 8.48 14.37
N SER A 131 -27.53 9.16 13.22
CA SER A 131 -28.76 9.46 12.51
C SER A 131 -29.42 8.18 12.00
N ARG A 132 -28.65 7.30 11.36
CA ARG A 132 -29.15 5.99 10.90
C ARG A 132 -29.72 5.15 12.04
N MET A 133 -29.06 5.13 13.20
CA MET A 133 -29.52 4.40 14.39
C MET A 133 -30.89 4.86 14.87
N ARG A 134 -31.27 6.12 14.63
CA ARG A 134 -32.61 6.63 14.95
C ARG A 134 -33.68 6.18 13.95
N ASP A 135 -33.27 5.97 12.70
CA ASP A 135 -34.13 5.63 11.56
C ASP A 135 -34.28 4.11 11.38
N VAL A 136 -33.40 3.31 12.01
CA VAL A 136 -33.44 1.83 11.92
C VAL A 136 -34.63 1.34 12.78
N GLY A 137 -35.69 0.94 12.10
CA GLY A 137 -36.76 0.14 12.70
C GLY A 137 -36.28 -1.29 12.90
N ASP A 138 -36.46 -1.79 14.10
CA ASP A 138 -36.58 -3.21 14.53
C ASP A 138 -35.56 -4.28 14.07
N THR A 139 -34.51 -3.99 13.32
CA THR A 139 -33.48 -4.99 12.99
C THR A 139 -32.35 -4.91 14.03
N ARG A 140 -32.39 -5.79 15.01
CA ARG A 140 -31.41 -5.84 16.13
C ARG A 140 -29.96 -5.92 15.66
N GLN A 141 -29.70 -6.61 14.55
CA GLN A 141 -28.35 -6.77 14.00
C GLN A 141 -27.78 -5.44 13.45
N ASP A 142 -28.59 -4.68 12.71
CA ASP A 142 -28.15 -3.37 12.18
C ASP A 142 -27.88 -2.37 13.31
N PHE A 143 -28.65 -2.46 14.41
CA PHE A 143 -28.46 -1.64 15.61
C PHE A 143 -27.11 -1.93 16.29
N GLU A 144 -26.78 -3.21 16.49
CA GLU A 144 -25.52 -3.64 17.13
C GLU A 144 -24.29 -3.23 16.29
N GLU A 145 -24.37 -3.33 14.96
CA GLU A 145 -23.31 -2.88 14.05
C GLU A 145 -23.10 -1.36 14.11
N LEU A 146 -24.18 -0.59 14.10
CA LEU A 146 -24.12 0.88 14.20
C LEU A 146 -23.59 1.34 15.55
N ASP A 147 -24.02 0.71 16.66
CA ASP A 147 -23.53 1.02 18.00
C ASP A 147 -22.03 0.73 18.13
N SER A 148 -21.58 -0.42 17.65
CA SER A 148 -20.17 -0.78 17.59
C SER A 148 -19.35 0.24 16.76
N ALA A 149 -19.86 0.66 15.59
CA ALA A 149 -19.21 1.65 14.75
C ALA A 149 -19.14 3.03 15.42
N ILE A 150 -20.18 3.45 16.14
CA ILE A 150 -20.22 4.70 16.91
C ILE A 150 -19.21 4.64 18.06
N SER A 151 -19.20 3.56 18.83
CA SER A 151 -18.29 3.35 19.97
C SER A 151 -16.83 3.36 19.51
N SER A 152 -16.53 2.66 18.41
CA SER A 152 -15.19 2.66 17.79
C SER A 152 -14.77 4.07 17.33
N GLY A 153 -15.69 4.83 16.74
CA GLY A 153 -15.42 6.21 16.33
C GLY A 153 -15.12 7.14 17.51
N LEU A 154 -15.86 6.99 18.63
CA LEU A 154 -15.62 7.75 19.85
C LEU A 154 -14.28 7.39 20.48
N TYR A 155 -13.94 6.10 20.54
CA TYR A 155 -12.64 5.62 21.01
C TYR A 155 -11.47 6.23 20.22
N LEU A 156 -11.53 6.17 18.88
CA LEU A 156 -10.51 6.76 18.02
C LEU A 156 -10.37 8.27 18.25
N LYS A 157 -11.49 8.98 18.40
CA LYS A 157 -11.48 10.41 18.69
C LYS A 157 -10.82 10.73 20.04
N ASP A 158 -11.11 9.93 21.06
CA ASP A 158 -10.55 10.09 22.40
C ASP A 158 -9.04 9.82 22.39
N ALA A 159 -8.60 8.71 21.78
CA ALA A 159 -7.22 8.35 21.65
C ALA A 159 -6.39 9.45 20.96
N ILE A 160 -6.90 10.04 19.86
CA ILE A 160 -6.20 11.10 19.14
C ILE A 160 -6.15 12.40 19.96
N ASN A 161 -7.27 12.80 20.60
CA ASN A 161 -7.37 14.09 21.26
C ASN A 161 -6.78 14.12 22.67
N ARG A 162 -6.99 13.07 23.46
CA ARG A 162 -6.63 13.04 24.88
C ARG A 162 -5.35 12.25 25.15
N GLN A 163 -5.16 11.14 24.42
CA GLN A 163 -3.99 10.28 24.63
C GLN A 163 -2.81 10.68 23.73
N GLY A 164 -3.01 11.64 22.83
CA GLY A 164 -1.96 12.17 21.96
C GLY A 164 -1.54 11.24 20.83
N GLU A 165 -2.30 10.16 20.56
CA GLU A 165 -1.97 9.21 19.51
C GLU A 165 -2.07 9.83 18.11
N ASP A 166 -1.23 9.36 17.21
CA ASP A 166 -1.33 9.64 15.78
C ASP A 166 -2.17 8.55 15.09
N PHE A 167 -2.68 8.91 13.92
CA PHE A 167 -3.51 8.04 13.12
C PHE A 167 -2.78 7.66 11.82
N TYR A 168 -2.79 6.37 11.51
CA TYR A 168 -2.14 5.80 10.34
C TYR A 168 -3.12 5.02 9.48
N TYR A 169 -2.87 5.03 8.17
CA TYR A 169 -3.32 3.97 7.30
C TYR A 169 -2.20 2.93 7.20
N MET A 170 -2.50 1.73 7.60
CA MET A 170 -1.60 0.58 7.56
C MET A 170 -1.99 -0.33 6.40
N HIS A 171 -0.99 -0.84 5.70
CA HIS A 171 -1.12 -1.78 4.61
C HIS A 171 -0.13 -2.92 4.83
N THR A 172 -0.62 -4.15 4.74
CA THR A 172 0.20 -5.36 4.81
C THR A 172 0.10 -6.07 3.48
N LEU A 173 1.23 -6.18 2.79
CA LEU A 173 1.38 -6.90 1.54
C LEU A 173 2.29 -8.09 1.76
N ILE A 174 1.98 -9.19 1.10
CA ILE A 174 2.69 -10.46 1.21
C ILE A 174 3.05 -10.91 -0.20
N GLU A 175 4.31 -11.21 -0.42
CA GLU A 175 4.81 -11.85 -1.61
C GLU A 175 5.21 -13.28 -1.24
N VAL A 176 4.79 -14.22 -2.06
CA VAL A 176 5.17 -15.63 -1.92
C VAL A 176 5.91 -16.04 -3.18
N THR A 177 7.07 -16.64 -3.01
CA THR A 177 7.94 -17.06 -4.12
C THR A 177 8.18 -18.56 -4.10
N ALA A 178 8.32 -19.16 -5.30
CA ALA A 178 8.68 -20.56 -5.47
C ALA A 178 9.35 -20.80 -6.83
N GLU A 179 10.03 -21.94 -6.98
CA GLU A 179 10.67 -22.33 -8.23
C GLU A 179 9.68 -22.91 -9.25
N ASP A 180 8.52 -23.37 -8.78
CA ASP A 180 7.46 -23.93 -9.63
C ASP A 180 6.07 -23.52 -9.15
N ALA A 181 5.07 -23.63 -10.02
CA ALA A 181 3.70 -23.20 -9.77
C ALA A 181 2.97 -24.06 -8.72
N GLU A 182 3.31 -25.33 -8.59
CA GLU A 182 2.66 -26.23 -7.62
C GLU A 182 3.14 -25.89 -6.20
N THR A 183 4.43 -25.75 -6.00
CA THR A 183 5.04 -25.31 -4.73
C THR A 183 4.54 -23.90 -4.35
N LEU A 184 4.40 -23.00 -5.34
CA LEU A 184 3.84 -21.68 -5.11
C LEU A 184 2.44 -21.75 -4.52
N GLU A 185 1.54 -22.55 -5.12
CA GLU A 185 0.15 -22.69 -4.67
C GLU A 185 0.08 -23.31 -3.26
N GLN A 186 0.94 -24.27 -2.96
CA GLN A 186 1.05 -24.86 -1.62
C GLN A 186 1.47 -23.81 -0.58
N ARG A 187 2.51 -23.01 -0.89
CA ARG A 187 2.98 -21.93 -0.01
C ARG A 187 1.93 -20.85 0.17
N VAL A 188 1.27 -20.42 -0.90
CA VAL A 188 0.18 -19.43 -0.83
C VAL A 188 -0.94 -19.92 0.08
N THR A 189 -1.35 -21.17 -0.08
CA THR A 189 -2.38 -21.79 0.78
C THR A 189 -1.93 -21.86 2.25
N ALA A 190 -0.66 -22.14 2.51
CA ALA A 190 -0.11 -22.14 3.87
C ALA A 190 -0.15 -20.75 4.50
N VAL A 191 0.23 -19.71 3.75
CA VAL A 191 0.16 -18.31 4.19
C VAL A 191 -1.28 -17.87 4.44
N GLU A 192 -2.23 -18.25 3.57
CA GLU A 192 -3.65 -17.96 3.80
C GLU A 192 -4.17 -18.59 5.10
N LYS A 193 -3.81 -19.84 5.37
CA LYS A 193 -4.15 -20.54 6.64
C LYS A 193 -3.49 -19.88 7.84
N LEU A 194 -2.22 -19.48 7.72
CA LEU A 194 -1.51 -18.76 8.76
C LEU A 194 -2.20 -17.43 9.09
N CYS A 195 -2.59 -16.66 8.08
CA CYS A 195 -3.35 -15.43 8.27
C CYS A 195 -4.65 -15.69 9.06
N VAL A 196 -5.41 -16.72 8.68
CA VAL A 196 -6.63 -17.09 9.39
C VAL A 196 -6.36 -17.47 10.85
N SER A 197 -5.25 -18.15 11.15
CA SER A 197 -4.90 -18.55 12.52
C SER A 197 -4.57 -17.39 13.46
N ILE A 198 -4.26 -16.22 12.89
CA ILE A 198 -3.99 -14.97 13.63
C ILE A 198 -5.08 -13.92 13.39
N ASP A 199 -6.30 -14.36 13.10
CA ASP A 199 -7.47 -13.52 12.85
C ASP A 199 -7.26 -12.48 11.74
N MET A 200 -6.53 -12.84 10.69
CA MET A 200 -6.35 -12.00 9.51
C MET A 200 -6.92 -12.65 8.25
N ILE A 201 -7.42 -11.82 7.34
CA ILE A 201 -7.94 -12.27 6.05
C ILE A 201 -7.02 -11.78 4.94
N ALA A 202 -6.17 -12.68 4.42
CA ALA A 202 -5.40 -12.42 3.22
C ALA A 202 -6.28 -12.62 1.97
N ARG A 203 -6.01 -11.81 0.93
CA ARG A 203 -6.65 -11.89 -0.38
C ARG A 203 -5.61 -11.86 -1.47
N ARG A 204 -5.73 -12.73 -2.45
CA ARG A 204 -4.83 -12.77 -3.61
C ARG A 204 -5.02 -11.54 -4.50
N CYS A 205 -3.95 -11.11 -5.14
CA CYS A 205 -3.96 -10.02 -6.11
C CYS A 205 -4.24 -10.51 -7.52
N ASP A 206 -5.23 -11.41 -7.69
CA ASP A 206 -5.60 -11.95 -8.99
C ASP A 206 -5.85 -10.85 -10.02
N TYR A 207 -5.29 -11.00 -11.23
CA TYR A 207 -5.30 -10.01 -12.32
C TYR A 207 -4.61 -8.67 -11.99
N LYS A 208 -3.99 -8.53 -10.81
CA LYS A 208 -3.31 -7.31 -10.35
C LYS A 208 -1.91 -7.59 -9.81
N ASN A 209 -1.32 -8.69 -10.26
CA ASN A 209 0.00 -9.10 -9.81
C ASN A 209 1.08 -8.06 -10.17
N GLU A 210 0.99 -7.41 -11.35
CA GLU A 210 1.89 -6.33 -11.77
C GLU A 210 1.83 -5.14 -10.81
N GLN A 211 0.61 -4.69 -10.45
CA GLN A 211 0.39 -3.60 -9.52
C GLN A 211 0.87 -3.95 -8.11
N ALA A 212 0.65 -5.19 -7.70
CA ALA A 212 1.10 -5.70 -6.41
C ALA A 212 2.63 -5.80 -6.36
N PHE A 213 3.26 -6.32 -7.40
CA PHE A 213 4.71 -6.35 -7.56
C PHE A 213 5.32 -4.95 -7.37
N LEU A 214 4.82 -3.95 -8.12
CA LEU A 214 5.31 -2.57 -7.99
C LEU A 214 5.08 -1.99 -6.59
N SER A 215 3.97 -2.39 -5.94
CA SER A 215 3.65 -1.93 -4.58
C SER A 215 4.54 -2.57 -3.51
N MET A 216 5.09 -3.75 -3.79
CA MET A 216 6.04 -4.46 -2.90
C MET A 216 7.46 -3.91 -2.97
N LEU A 217 7.82 -3.30 -4.11
CA LEU A 217 9.14 -2.68 -4.26
C LEU A 217 9.35 -1.55 -3.24
N PRO A 218 10.59 -1.33 -2.73
CA PRO A 218 10.88 -0.32 -1.72
C PRO A 218 10.84 1.12 -2.27
N LEU A 219 9.91 1.39 -3.20
CA LEU A 219 9.70 2.69 -3.84
C LEU A 219 8.65 3.54 -3.12
N LEU A 220 8.00 3.01 -2.09
CA LEU A 220 6.86 3.63 -1.38
C LEU A 220 5.69 4.02 -2.32
N ALA A 221 5.62 3.38 -3.49
CA ALA A 221 4.59 3.60 -4.50
C ALA A 221 3.54 2.49 -4.39
N LEU A 222 2.48 2.75 -3.65
CA LEU A 222 1.37 1.82 -3.49
C LEU A 222 0.31 2.08 -4.57
N ASP A 223 -0.04 1.06 -5.33
CA ASP A 223 -1.11 1.14 -6.33
C ASP A 223 -2.44 1.55 -5.66
N PRO A 224 -3.23 2.47 -6.24
CA PRO A 224 -4.45 2.98 -5.62
C PRO A 224 -5.51 1.92 -5.31
N ASP A 225 -5.61 0.88 -6.11
CA ASP A 225 -6.57 -0.21 -5.88
C ASP A 225 -6.12 -1.13 -4.75
N VAL A 226 -4.82 -1.46 -4.69
CA VAL A 226 -4.20 -2.21 -3.61
C VAL A 226 -4.31 -1.40 -2.31
N GLU A 227 -3.98 -0.10 -2.35
CA GLU A 227 -4.12 0.81 -1.21
C GLU A 227 -5.54 0.83 -0.64
N ARG A 228 -6.54 0.96 -1.52
CA ARG A 228 -7.95 1.01 -1.09
C ARG A 228 -8.41 -0.27 -0.41
N LYS A 229 -7.98 -1.43 -0.91
CA LYS A 229 -8.41 -2.75 -0.42
C LYS A 229 -7.67 -3.17 0.85
N SER A 230 -6.38 -2.88 0.94
CA SER A 230 -5.53 -3.28 2.07
C SER A 230 -5.56 -2.29 3.24
N ARG A 231 -6.17 -1.11 3.08
CA ARG A 231 -6.13 -0.03 4.07
C ARG A 231 -6.80 -0.38 5.39
N ARG A 232 -6.02 -0.44 6.46
CA ARG A 232 -6.46 -0.55 7.84
C ARG A 232 -6.20 0.74 8.60
N ASN A 233 -7.16 1.16 9.40
CA ASN A 233 -6.98 2.26 10.34
C ASN A 233 -6.21 1.75 11.56
N ALA A 234 -5.15 2.43 11.94
CA ALA A 234 -4.34 2.08 13.09
C ALA A 234 -3.96 3.33 13.89
N LEU A 235 -3.88 3.20 15.20
CA LEU A 235 -3.31 4.19 16.11
C LEU A 235 -1.82 3.92 16.31
N THR A 236 -1.07 4.86 16.88
CA THR A 236 0.35 4.71 17.20
C THR A 236 0.62 3.44 18.02
N SER A 237 -0.22 3.16 19.02
CA SER A 237 -0.12 1.97 19.84
C SER A 237 -0.25 0.67 19.05
N GLY A 238 -1.20 0.61 18.11
CA GLY A 238 -1.39 -0.55 17.23
C GLY A 238 -0.24 -0.72 16.23
N VAL A 239 0.33 0.38 15.71
CA VAL A 239 1.52 0.35 14.85
C VAL A 239 2.74 -0.11 15.63
N ALA A 240 2.94 0.39 16.85
CA ALA A 240 4.04 -0.06 17.72
C ALA A 240 3.93 -1.53 18.11
N ALA A 241 2.71 -2.01 18.40
CA ALA A 241 2.46 -3.41 18.68
C ALA A 241 2.69 -4.34 17.47
N ALA A 242 2.63 -3.79 16.25
CA ALA A 242 2.90 -4.53 15.02
C ALA A 242 4.40 -4.82 14.80
N PHE A 243 5.31 -4.27 15.63
CA PHE A 243 6.76 -4.47 15.51
C PHE A 243 7.11 -5.98 15.56
N PRO A 244 7.60 -6.56 14.43
CA PRO A 244 7.69 -8.00 14.31
C PRO A 244 9.03 -8.58 14.75
N PHE A 245 10.00 -7.73 15.15
CA PHE A 245 11.38 -8.14 15.42
C PHE A 245 11.69 -8.36 16.91
N ALA A 246 10.67 -8.43 17.76
CA ALA A 246 10.84 -8.82 19.14
C ALA A 246 10.82 -10.35 19.22
N SER A 247 11.97 -10.96 19.49
CA SER A 247 12.09 -12.38 19.77
C SER A 247 12.16 -12.61 21.28
N TYR A 248 11.49 -13.64 21.76
CA TYR A 248 11.64 -14.14 23.14
C TYR A 248 12.82 -15.13 23.26
N GLU A 249 13.37 -15.55 22.13
CA GLU A 249 14.49 -16.48 22.07
C GLU A 249 15.78 -15.70 21.80
N LEU A 250 16.69 -15.74 22.77
CA LEU A 250 18.12 -15.46 22.60
C LEU A 250 18.78 -16.75 22.15
N SER A 251 18.95 -16.95 20.85
CA SER A 251 19.74 -18.05 20.30
C SER A 251 21.12 -17.53 19.94
N ASP A 252 22.12 -17.95 20.69
CA ASP A 252 23.53 -17.80 20.33
C ASP A 252 24.04 -19.12 19.77
N ARG A 253 24.71 -19.09 18.61
CA ARG A 253 25.34 -20.29 18.01
C ARG A 253 26.47 -20.89 18.84
N ASN A 254 26.97 -20.14 19.81
CA ASN A 254 28.12 -20.49 20.64
C ASN A 254 27.78 -20.62 22.15
N GLY A 255 26.50 -20.59 22.52
CA GLY A 255 25.98 -20.69 23.88
C GLY A 255 25.45 -22.08 24.20
#